data_661a5a1ac4d33568a5c5357e9594364c
#
_entry.id   661a5a1ac4d33568a5c5357e9594364c
#
_cell.length_a   1.000
_cell.length_b   1.000
_cell.length_c   1.000
_cell.angle_alpha   90.00
_cell.angle_beta   90.00
_cell.angle_gamma   90.00
#
_symmetry.space_group_name_H-M   'P 1'
#
loop_
_entity.id
_entity.type
_entity.pdbx_description
1 polymer ?
#
loop_
_entity_poly.entity_id
_entity_poly.type
_entity_poly.pdbx_seq_one_letter_code
_entity_poly.pdbx_strand_id
1 'polypeptide(L)'
;MKIAVVGAGSSGLVTLKYLLDTYPATDIVCFEKSRSVRGCWGDQRPDFVSTSTKYTTQFSCFRQWSSEVAPKQNFEEFYRGAEFGDYLDAFATTFNLREHIRFGVELRHLEWIGGGWSLLLAENGEEERMTFDSIFFCTGLVNQKAQVASTGIPSTDKYEGICNATVVIVGGGESAADIATYLAKPEHNNTVFLSLRSGIRVSPRYHPIRGVPSDFLRNRLLLSFDKRVRNRVGERFVTFRIRFDRLLVWWFPHQGATKNLNDRAQALRREWDLKLKARAKGELFNVFHNKSDDFLDAVAEKRLQIIGPPIDEQWTDYFDFDQTTTLHLSPDILVRSTGYRSQLAELSGGVICLKDFYHGCVHTDRHNLFLIGFARPIIGNIPSIGEMQARYTVGVLSGKYTLPTALKEKQDEAWNSLSAEYGTINTENVYPVEQFAYCDTLAREMGIMPTLAAVGSLRLWLKIMLAPASTMHYVDECFDRQAIKREKVYTPVILLVFLALMRLIGVPFRLLKSVRNVRITPSRMR
;
A
#
# COMPACT_ATOMS: atom_id res chain seq x y z
N MET A 1 -28.02 -3.41 19.05
CA MET A 1 -26.64 -2.86 19.06
C MET A 1 -26.53 -1.89 17.91
N LYS A 2 -26.17 -0.63 18.18
CA LYS A 2 -26.03 0.39 17.12
C LYS A 2 -24.57 0.46 16.66
N ILE A 3 -24.36 0.36 15.34
CA ILE A 3 -23.05 0.30 14.71
C ILE A 3 -22.88 1.48 13.76
N ALA A 4 -21.80 2.26 13.91
CA ALA A 4 -21.43 3.30 12.96
C ALA A 4 -20.22 2.87 12.12
N VAL A 5 -20.31 3.14 10.81
CA VAL A 5 -19.16 3.10 9.88
C VAL A 5 -18.85 4.54 9.49
N VAL A 6 -17.60 4.97 9.62
CA VAL A 6 -17.18 6.34 9.26
C VAL A 6 -16.29 6.31 8.03
N GLY A 7 -16.80 6.85 6.93
CA GLY A 7 -16.21 6.83 5.59
C GLY A 7 -16.74 5.69 4.73
N ALA A 8 -17.18 6.00 3.50
CA ALA A 8 -17.74 5.06 2.53
C ALA A 8 -16.82 4.82 1.31
N GLY A 9 -15.53 5.01 1.45
CA GLY A 9 -14.54 4.56 0.46
C GLY A 9 -14.38 3.04 0.44
N SER A 10 -13.34 2.52 -0.22
CA SER A 10 -13.11 1.07 -0.38
C SER A 10 -13.17 0.28 0.93
N SER A 11 -12.57 0.81 2.02
CA SER A 11 -12.58 0.18 3.34
C SER A 11 -13.96 0.19 3.99
N GLY A 12 -14.68 1.32 3.90
CA GLY A 12 -16.03 1.44 4.48
C GLY A 12 -17.05 0.60 3.76
N LEU A 13 -17.04 0.59 2.42
CA LEU A 13 -17.95 -0.23 1.64
C LEU A 13 -17.83 -1.72 1.94
N VAL A 14 -16.60 -2.25 1.97
CA VAL A 14 -16.39 -3.67 2.26
C VAL A 14 -16.74 -4.02 3.71
N THR A 15 -16.52 -3.09 4.64
CA THR A 15 -16.93 -3.23 6.05
C THR A 15 -18.47 -3.24 6.16
N LEU A 16 -19.13 -2.29 5.52
CA LEU A 16 -20.59 -2.19 5.51
C LEU A 16 -21.22 -3.47 4.94
N LYS A 17 -20.68 -4.01 3.85
CA LYS A 17 -21.14 -5.29 3.28
C LYS A 17 -21.07 -6.42 4.30
N TYR A 18 -19.94 -6.64 4.98
CA TYR A 18 -19.83 -7.73 5.96
C TYR A 18 -20.64 -7.50 7.24
N LEU A 19 -20.85 -6.24 7.63
CA LEU A 19 -21.76 -5.92 8.73
C LEU A 19 -23.22 -6.26 8.37
N LEU A 20 -23.68 -5.90 7.18
CA LEU A 20 -25.04 -6.20 6.70
C LEU A 20 -25.29 -7.71 6.51
N ASP A 21 -24.27 -8.49 6.21
CA ASP A 21 -24.36 -9.94 6.18
C ASP A 21 -24.52 -10.55 7.59
N THR A 22 -24.13 -9.81 8.65
CA THR A 22 -24.01 -10.35 10.00
C THR A 22 -25.05 -9.79 10.96
N TYR A 23 -25.48 -8.55 10.78
CA TYR A 23 -26.35 -7.80 11.68
C TYR A 23 -27.58 -7.25 10.97
N PRO A 24 -28.70 -6.99 11.70
CA PRO A 24 -29.86 -6.31 11.13
C PRO A 24 -29.48 -4.94 10.54
N ALA A 25 -29.99 -4.66 9.37
CA ALA A 25 -29.71 -3.41 8.66
C ALA A 25 -30.13 -2.14 9.43
N THR A 26 -31.17 -2.26 10.27
CA THR A 26 -31.66 -1.16 11.13
C THR A 26 -30.68 -0.72 12.20
N ASP A 27 -29.69 -1.54 12.52
CA ASP A 27 -28.68 -1.28 13.54
C ASP A 27 -27.43 -0.59 12.97
N ILE A 28 -27.30 -0.48 11.64
CA ILE A 28 -26.08 -0.05 10.97
C ILE A 28 -26.32 1.25 10.21
N VAL A 29 -25.43 2.23 10.38
CA VAL A 29 -25.37 3.45 9.56
C VAL A 29 -23.94 3.76 9.16
N CYS A 30 -23.75 4.14 7.90
CA CYS A 30 -22.48 4.63 7.39
C CYS A 30 -22.55 6.14 7.15
N PHE A 31 -21.54 6.88 7.59
CA PHE A 31 -21.42 8.34 7.38
C PHE A 31 -20.32 8.62 6.37
N GLU A 32 -20.64 9.36 5.32
CA GLU A 32 -19.67 9.76 4.28
C GLU A 32 -19.76 11.29 4.06
N LYS A 33 -18.60 11.96 4.15
CA LYS A 33 -18.54 13.42 3.99
C LYS A 33 -18.77 13.90 2.56
N SER A 34 -18.44 13.08 1.57
CA SER A 34 -18.68 13.38 0.16
C SER A 34 -20.06 12.89 -0.28
N ARG A 35 -20.44 13.19 -1.53
CA ARG A 35 -21.65 12.64 -2.16
C ARG A 35 -21.37 11.37 -2.97
N SER A 36 -20.21 10.75 -2.79
CA SER A 36 -19.71 9.64 -3.59
C SER A 36 -19.10 8.55 -2.71
N VAL A 37 -19.22 7.30 -3.10
CA VAL A 37 -18.58 6.14 -2.46
C VAL A 37 -17.18 5.87 -2.97
N ARG A 38 -16.63 6.74 -3.84
CA ARG A 38 -15.35 6.52 -4.51
C ARG A 38 -14.14 6.80 -3.62
N GLY A 39 -14.33 7.49 -2.48
CA GLY A 39 -13.25 7.91 -1.58
C GLY A 39 -12.16 8.69 -2.34
N CYS A 40 -10.89 8.39 -2.11
CA CYS A 40 -9.78 9.05 -2.80
C CYS A 40 -9.64 8.67 -4.30
N TRP A 41 -10.50 7.82 -4.82
CA TRP A 41 -10.49 7.36 -6.22
C TRP A 41 -11.49 8.10 -7.11
N GLY A 42 -12.21 9.08 -6.56
CA GLY A 42 -13.22 9.87 -7.31
C GLY A 42 -12.63 10.82 -8.33
N ASP A 43 -11.51 11.45 -7.98
CA ASP A 43 -10.92 12.56 -8.73
C ASP A 43 -9.55 12.19 -9.33
N GLN A 44 -9.44 11.01 -9.93
CA GLN A 44 -8.21 10.61 -10.60
C GLN A 44 -8.13 11.17 -12.02
N ARG A 45 -6.93 11.61 -12.41
CA ARG A 45 -6.66 12.08 -13.77
C ARG A 45 -6.94 10.98 -14.82
N PRO A 46 -7.35 11.34 -16.04
CA PRO A 46 -7.59 10.37 -17.11
C PRO A 46 -6.36 9.50 -17.45
N ASP A 47 -5.15 10.05 -17.33
CA ASP A 47 -3.88 9.34 -17.59
C ASP A 47 -3.32 8.60 -16.38
N PHE A 48 -4.01 8.65 -15.23
CA PHE A 48 -3.63 7.91 -14.04
C PHE A 48 -3.63 6.39 -14.31
N VAL A 49 -2.60 5.70 -13.82
CA VAL A 49 -2.51 4.24 -13.82
C VAL A 49 -2.16 3.77 -12.42
N SER A 50 -2.96 2.89 -11.86
CA SER A 50 -2.75 2.37 -10.50
C SER A 50 -1.41 1.65 -10.35
N THR A 51 -0.91 1.56 -9.13
CA THR A 51 0.34 0.88 -8.82
C THR A 51 0.16 -0.63 -8.58
N SER A 52 -1.08 -1.06 -8.32
CA SER A 52 -1.44 -2.48 -8.17
C SER A 52 -2.43 -2.89 -9.27
N THR A 53 -2.38 -4.17 -9.65
CA THR A 53 -3.26 -4.70 -10.69
C THR A 53 -4.71 -4.83 -10.23
N LYS A 54 -5.64 -4.77 -11.15
CA LYS A 54 -7.08 -5.03 -10.95
C LYS A 54 -7.30 -6.37 -10.24
N TYR A 55 -6.61 -7.42 -10.69
CA TYR A 55 -6.71 -8.76 -10.12
C TYR A 55 -6.33 -8.81 -8.63
N THR A 56 -5.26 -8.12 -8.22
CA THR A 56 -4.80 -8.16 -6.82
C THR A 56 -5.53 -7.18 -5.90
N THR A 57 -6.30 -6.24 -6.46
CA THR A 57 -6.95 -5.15 -5.72
C THR A 57 -8.45 -5.39 -5.51
N GLN A 58 -9.10 -6.14 -6.39
CA GLN A 58 -10.54 -6.45 -6.29
C GLN A 58 -10.85 -7.23 -4.99
N PHE A 59 -12.07 -7.07 -4.50
CA PHE A 59 -12.56 -7.82 -3.35
C PHE A 59 -12.81 -9.30 -3.70
N SER A 60 -12.58 -10.20 -2.76
CA SER A 60 -12.78 -11.62 -2.95
C SER A 60 -14.25 -11.99 -3.21
N CYS A 61 -15.16 -11.21 -2.64
CA CYS A 61 -16.61 -11.36 -2.80
C CYS A 61 -17.19 -10.67 -4.06
N PHE A 62 -16.37 -9.87 -4.79
CA PHE A 62 -16.82 -9.15 -6.00
C PHE A 62 -15.74 -9.17 -7.08
N ARG A 63 -15.67 -10.29 -7.80
CA ARG A 63 -14.62 -10.56 -8.79
C ARG A 63 -15.04 -10.13 -10.18
N GLN A 64 -14.22 -9.33 -10.83
CA GLN A 64 -14.43 -8.87 -12.21
C GLN A 64 -13.24 -9.18 -13.12
N TRP A 65 -12.04 -9.42 -12.57
CA TRP A 65 -10.81 -9.60 -13.34
C TRP A 65 -10.08 -10.90 -12.99
N SER A 66 -9.46 -11.48 -14.03
CA SER A 66 -8.59 -12.65 -13.92
C SER A 66 -7.11 -12.27 -13.86
N SER A 67 -6.24 -13.25 -13.61
CA SER A 67 -4.78 -13.08 -13.66
C SER A 67 -4.22 -13.21 -15.08
N GLU A 68 -4.99 -12.93 -16.12
CA GLU A 68 -4.51 -12.94 -17.50
C GLU A 68 -3.77 -11.65 -17.83
N VAL A 69 -2.78 -11.75 -18.72
CA VAL A 69 -1.95 -10.62 -19.16
C VAL A 69 -2.32 -10.23 -20.57
N ALA A 70 -2.56 -8.94 -20.77
CA ALA A 70 -2.81 -8.40 -22.11
C ALA A 70 -1.58 -8.55 -23.01
N PRO A 71 -1.76 -8.94 -24.29
CA PRO A 71 -0.64 -9.17 -25.20
C PRO A 71 0.24 -7.94 -25.45
N LYS A 72 -0.32 -6.74 -25.36
CA LYS A 72 0.34 -5.48 -25.73
C LYS A 72 0.96 -4.72 -24.56
N GLN A 73 0.80 -5.18 -23.31
CA GLN A 73 1.29 -4.47 -22.11
C GLN A 73 0.90 -2.97 -22.09
N ASN A 74 -0.36 -2.68 -22.40
CA ASN A 74 -0.93 -1.33 -22.48
C ASN A 74 -1.63 -0.89 -21.19
N PHE A 75 -1.23 -1.47 -20.05
CA PHE A 75 -1.78 -1.22 -18.72
C PHE A 75 -3.25 -1.66 -18.52
N GLU A 76 -3.78 -2.55 -19.33
CA GLU A 76 -5.14 -3.10 -19.17
C GLU A 76 -5.33 -3.86 -17.84
N GLU A 77 -4.25 -4.45 -17.30
CA GLU A 77 -4.26 -5.13 -16.00
C GLU A 77 -4.34 -4.16 -14.81
N PHE A 78 -4.16 -2.87 -15.03
CA PHE A 78 -4.17 -1.82 -14.01
C PHE A 78 -5.43 -0.97 -14.14
N TYR A 79 -5.87 -0.38 -13.02
CA TYR A 79 -6.93 0.63 -13.08
C TYR A 79 -6.40 1.93 -13.72
N ARG A 80 -7.21 2.53 -14.57
CA ARG A 80 -6.92 3.78 -15.26
C ARG A 80 -7.95 4.83 -14.87
N GLY A 81 -7.50 6.07 -14.68
CA GLY A 81 -8.40 7.17 -14.32
C GLY A 81 -9.37 6.78 -13.21
N ALA A 82 -10.65 6.92 -13.46
CA ALA A 82 -11.73 6.67 -12.51
C ALA A 82 -12.15 5.18 -12.37
N GLU A 83 -11.56 4.24 -13.10
CA GLU A 83 -12.04 2.85 -13.17
C GLU A 83 -12.19 2.15 -11.81
N PHE A 84 -11.32 2.45 -10.82
CA PHE A 84 -11.49 1.87 -9.49
C PHE A 84 -12.66 2.52 -8.74
N GLY A 85 -12.92 3.80 -8.96
CA GLY A 85 -14.13 4.47 -8.49
C GLY A 85 -15.38 3.82 -9.06
N ASP A 86 -15.39 3.51 -10.38
CA ASP A 86 -16.50 2.82 -11.04
C ASP A 86 -16.72 1.41 -10.49
N TYR A 87 -15.62 0.70 -10.17
CA TYR A 87 -15.68 -0.60 -9.49
C TYR A 87 -16.32 -0.49 -8.10
N LEU A 88 -16.00 0.55 -7.32
CA LEU A 88 -16.62 0.79 -6.01
C LEU A 88 -18.11 1.16 -6.13
N ASP A 89 -18.48 1.94 -7.15
CA ASP A 89 -19.89 2.24 -7.44
C ASP A 89 -20.68 0.97 -7.80
N ALA A 90 -20.10 0.11 -8.65
CA ALA A 90 -20.69 -1.18 -9.01
C ALA A 90 -20.83 -2.10 -7.79
N PHE A 91 -19.81 -2.14 -6.92
CA PHE A 91 -19.84 -2.88 -5.65
C PHE A 91 -20.97 -2.40 -4.75
N ALA A 92 -21.07 -1.07 -4.52
CA ALA A 92 -22.11 -0.48 -3.69
C ALA A 92 -23.51 -0.75 -4.22
N THR A 93 -23.68 -0.74 -5.54
CA THR A 93 -24.95 -1.03 -6.21
C THR A 93 -25.32 -2.52 -6.09
N THR A 94 -24.37 -3.42 -6.36
CA THR A 94 -24.59 -4.87 -6.33
C THR A 94 -25.06 -5.38 -4.96
N PHE A 95 -24.52 -4.78 -3.89
CA PHE A 95 -24.86 -5.16 -2.51
C PHE A 95 -25.86 -4.22 -1.83
N ASN A 96 -26.51 -3.31 -2.58
CA ASN A 96 -27.49 -2.33 -2.07
C ASN A 96 -26.98 -1.48 -0.90
N LEU A 97 -25.68 -1.13 -0.88
CA LEU A 97 -25.05 -0.48 0.26
C LEU A 97 -25.45 0.99 0.42
N ARG A 98 -25.87 1.67 -0.67
CA ARG A 98 -26.16 3.10 -0.69
C ARG A 98 -27.31 3.51 0.24
N GLU A 99 -28.27 2.63 0.46
CA GLU A 99 -29.42 2.84 1.35
C GLU A 99 -29.01 2.97 2.83
N HIS A 100 -27.82 2.48 3.18
CA HIS A 100 -27.25 2.52 4.52
C HIS A 100 -26.21 3.62 4.71
N ILE A 101 -26.04 4.52 3.71
CA ILE A 101 -25.04 5.58 3.74
C ILE A 101 -25.73 6.96 3.82
N ARG A 102 -25.42 7.71 4.87
CA ARG A 102 -25.74 9.15 4.96
C ARG A 102 -24.59 9.94 4.32
N PHE A 103 -24.85 10.51 3.15
CA PHE A 103 -23.89 11.33 2.40
C PHE A 103 -23.93 12.79 2.84
N GLY A 104 -22.80 13.48 2.72
CA GLY A 104 -22.66 14.88 3.14
C GLY A 104 -22.51 15.05 4.64
N VAL A 105 -22.25 13.97 5.38
CA VAL A 105 -22.11 13.98 6.84
C VAL A 105 -20.65 13.81 7.22
N GLU A 106 -20.07 14.81 7.87
CA GLU A 106 -18.67 14.80 8.31
C GLU A 106 -18.56 14.54 9.81
N LEU A 107 -17.73 13.60 10.20
CA LEU A 107 -17.36 13.41 11.60
C LEU A 107 -16.43 14.56 12.04
N ARG A 108 -16.83 15.30 13.10
CA ARG A 108 -16.05 16.38 13.72
C ARG A 108 -15.31 15.94 14.98
N HIS A 109 -15.94 15.08 15.77
CA HIS A 109 -15.37 14.62 17.02
C HIS A 109 -15.89 13.23 17.41
N LEU A 110 -15.04 12.47 18.09
CA LEU A 110 -15.30 11.12 18.59
C LEU A 110 -14.92 11.05 20.05
N GLU A 111 -15.86 10.64 20.91
CA GLU A 111 -15.66 10.59 22.36
C GLU A 111 -16.18 9.27 22.95
N TRP A 112 -15.41 8.68 23.88
CA TRP A 112 -15.83 7.52 24.66
C TRP A 112 -16.71 7.94 25.84
N ILE A 113 -17.91 7.38 25.96
CA ILE A 113 -18.92 7.73 26.97
C ILE A 113 -19.25 6.61 27.96
N GLY A 114 -18.26 5.75 28.28
CA GLY A 114 -18.41 4.76 29.37
C GLY A 114 -19.16 3.49 29.01
N GLY A 115 -19.13 3.04 27.76
CA GLY A 115 -19.75 1.81 27.28
C GLY A 115 -20.06 1.84 25.79
N GLY A 116 -20.01 3.03 25.22
CA GLY A 116 -20.23 3.31 23.80
C GLY A 116 -19.51 4.58 23.37
N TRP A 117 -19.85 5.07 22.22
CA TRP A 117 -19.19 6.17 21.54
C TRP A 117 -20.19 7.28 21.22
N SER A 118 -19.82 8.53 21.48
CA SER A 118 -20.52 9.73 21.04
C SER A 118 -19.80 10.31 19.81
N LEU A 119 -20.51 10.49 18.72
CA LEU A 119 -20.04 11.12 17.50
C LEU A 119 -20.69 12.51 17.38
N LEU A 120 -19.86 13.53 17.17
CA LEU A 120 -20.30 14.85 16.73
C LEU A 120 -20.21 14.86 15.20
N LEU A 121 -21.33 14.93 14.55
CA LEU A 121 -21.50 14.89 13.10
C LEU A 121 -21.94 16.26 12.60
N ALA A 122 -21.41 16.70 11.46
CA ALA A 122 -21.81 17.94 10.81
C ALA A 122 -22.45 17.62 9.44
N GLU A 123 -23.67 18.12 9.21
CA GLU A 123 -24.41 17.99 7.97
C GLU A 123 -25.00 19.35 7.57
N ASN A 124 -24.68 19.85 6.37
CA ASN A 124 -25.14 21.16 5.86
C ASN A 124 -24.93 22.36 6.82
N GLY A 125 -23.90 22.30 7.68
CA GLY A 125 -23.58 23.34 8.64
C GLY A 125 -24.26 23.19 10.02
N GLU A 126 -25.14 22.22 10.17
CA GLU A 126 -25.73 21.85 11.46
C GLU A 126 -24.92 20.71 12.11
N GLU A 127 -24.85 20.72 13.44
CA GLU A 127 -24.14 19.69 14.21
C GLU A 127 -25.15 18.83 14.97
N GLU A 128 -24.97 17.51 14.87
CA GLU A 128 -25.79 16.52 15.57
C GLU A 128 -24.87 15.58 16.39
N ARG A 129 -25.31 15.25 17.60
CA ARG A 129 -24.64 14.21 18.41
C ARG A 129 -25.45 12.92 18.36
N MET A 130 -24.77 11.84 17.98
CA MET A 130 -25.33 10.49 17.95
C MET A 130 -24.46 9.52 18.78
N THR A 131 -25.11 8.51 19.37
CA THR A 131 -24.40 7.50 20.18
C THR A 131 -24.49 6.12 19.53
N PHE A 132 -23.38 5.36 19.62
CA PHE A 132 -23.23 4.04 19.04
C PHE A 132 -22.53 3.09 20.01
N ASP A 133 -22.90 1.83 19.95
CA ASP A 133 -22.25 0.78 20.73
C ASP A 133 -20.89 0.41 20.14
N SER A 134 -20.74 0.48 18.80
CA SER A 134 -19.51 0.11 18.09
C SER A 134 -19.23 1.03 16.90
N ILE A 135 -17.95 1.26 16.61
CA ILE A 135 -17.49 2.10 15.50
C ILE A 135 -16.45 1.39 14.66
N PHE A 136 -16.65 1.45 13.34
CA PHE A 136 -15.68 1.11 12.31
C PHE A 136 -15.17 2.39 11.66
N PHE A 137 -13.94 2.76 11.94
CA PHE A 137 -13.30 3.95 11.43
C PHE A 137 -12.60 3.63 10.11
N CYS A 138 -13.15 4.10 9.00
CA CYS A 138 -12.78 3.77 7.62
C CYS A 138 -12.39 5.00 6.79
N THR A 139 -11.97 6.09 7.43
CA THR A 139 -11.73 7.40 6.77
C THR A 139 -10.52 7.41 5.86
N GLY A 140 -9.67 6.39 5.90
CA GLY A 140 -8.46 6.28 5.08
C GLY A 140 -7.27 7.10 5.57
N LEU A 141 -6.15 6.99 4.83
CA LEU A 141 -4.86 7.59 5.19
C LEU A 141 -4.57 8.94 4.49
N VAL A 142 -5.39 9.35 3.52
CA VAL A 142 -5.08 10.40 2.54
C VAL A 142 -5.96 11.65 2.75
N ASN A 143 -6.30 11.97 3.98
CA ASN A 143 -7.30 12.99 4.29
C ASN A 143 -6.72 14.37 4.59
N GLN A 144 -5.58 14.45 5.24
CA GLN A 144 -4.92 15.71 5.56
C GLN A 144 -3.51 15.75 5.01
N LYS A 145 -3.20 16.75 4.18
CA LYS A 145 -1.82 16.98 3.76
C LYS A 145 -0.98 17.50 4.90
N ALA A 146 0.26 17.04 4.97
CA ALA A 146 1.21 17.57 5.93
C ALA A 146 1.43 19.07 5.67
N GLN A 147 1.21 19.90 6.70
CA GLN A 147 1.44 21.33 6.60
C GLN A 147 2.94 21.61 6.48
N VAL A 148 3.29 22.54 5.60
CA VAL A 148 4.65 23.08 5.44
C VAL A 148 4.56 24.58 5.59
N ALA A 149 5.58 25.21 6.16
CA ALA A 149 5.66 26.66 6.32
C ALA A 149 5.45 27.39 4.99
N SER A 150 4.88 28.60 5.04
CA SER A 150 4.74 29.44 3.85
C SER A 150 6.12 29.93 3.40
N THR A 151 6.41 29.83 2.12
CA THR A 151 7.72 30.16 1.54
C THR A 151 7.68 31.43 0.68
N GLY A 152 6.52 32.08 0.56
CA GLY A 152 6.34 33.19 -0.37
C GLY A 152 6.16 32.79 -1.83
N ILE A 153 6.56 31.56 -2.22
CA ILE A 153 6.37 31.03 -3.58
C ILE A 153 4.95 30.42 -3.68
N PRO A 154 4.20 30.69 -4.76
CA PRO A 154 2.91 30.06 -4.99
C PRO A 154 2.99 28.53 -4.86
N SER A 155 2.17 27.94 -4.02
CA SER A 155 2.14 26.50 -3.85
C SER A 155 0.75 25.94 -4.17
N THR A 156 0.71 24.81 -4.87
CA THR A 156 -0.53 24.18 -5.29
C THR A 156 -0.49 22.69 -5.08
N ASP A 157 -1.69 22.13 -4.89
CA ASP A 157 -1.95 20.70 -5.01
C ASP A 157 -2.53 20.35 -6.37
N LYS A 158 -3.10 21.32 -7.05
CA LYS A 158 -3.67 21.20 -8.39
C LYS A 158 -2.58 21.54 -9.38
N TYR A 159 -2.03 20.54 -10.01
CA TYR A 159 -0.91 20.66 -10.94
C TYR A 159 -1.33 20.46 -12.40
N GLU A 160 -2.58 20.09 -12.63
CA GLU A 160 -3.15 20.01 -13.97
C GLU A 160 -3.20 21.42 -14.58
N GLY A 161 -2.72 21.54 -15.81
CA GLY A 161 -2.69 22.83 -16.52
C GLY A 161 -1.47 23.72 -16.24
N ILE A 162 -0.52 23.28 -15.38
CA ILE A 162 0.76 24.00 -15.22
C ILE A 162 1.60 23.80 -16.49
N CYS A 163 1.87 24.90 -17.19
CA CYS A 163 2.67 24.93 -18.43
C CYS A 163 3.61 26.13 -18.42
N ASN A 164 4.73 26.02 -19.17
CA ASN A 164 5.73 27.11 -19.37
C ASN A 164 6.29 27.65 -18.04
N ALA A 165 6.45 26.82 -17.01
CA ALA A 165 6.85 27.23 -15.67
C ALA A 165 8.07 26.45 -15.18
N THR A 166 8.83 27.08 -14.27
CA THR A 166 9.83 26.43 -13.44
C THR A 166 9.15 25.86 -12.20
N VAL A 167 9.06 24.53 -12.12
CA VAL A 167 8.31 23.83 -11.07
C VAL A 167 9.25 23.01 -10.20
N VAL A 168 9.19 23.22 -8.90
CA VAL A 168 9.85 22.34 -7.93
C VAL A 168 8.82 21.49 -7.22
N ILE A 169 8.96 20.16 -7.33
CA ILE A 169 8.15 19.19 -6.60
C ILE A 169 8.95 18.73 -5.37
N VAL A 170 8.34 18.78 -4.21
CA VAL A 170 8.98 18.38 -2.95
C VAL A 170 8.35 17.12 -2.42
N GLY A 171 9.16 16.05 -2.30
CA GLY A 171 8.73 14.75 -1.77
C GLY A 171 9.29 13.58 -2.55
N GLY A 172 9.37 12.41 -1.89
CA GLY A 172 9.93 11.18 -2.46
C GLY A 172 8.92 10.02 -2.56
N GLY A 173 7.62 10.30 -2.46
CA GLY A 173 6.57 9.28 -2.57
C GLY A 173 6.08 9.05 -4.00
N GLU A 174 5.20 8.05 -4.18
CA GLU A 174 4.59 7.71 -5.48
C GLU A 174 3.95 8.93 -6.15
N SER A 175 3.17 9.72 -5.40
CA SER A 175 2.55 10.94 -5.93
C SER A 175 3.56 11.96 -6.44
N ALA A 176 4.68 12.16 -5.72
CA ALA A 176 5.72 13.10 -6.17
C ALA A 176 6.36 12.65 -7.49
N ALA A 177 6.66 11.35 -7.62
CA ALA A 177 7.24 10.79 -8.84
C ALA A 177 6.26 10.88 -10.03
N ASP A 178 4.99 10.57 -9.82
CA ASP A 178 3.95 10.66 -10.86
C ASP A 178 3.71 12.12 -11.31
N ILE A 179 3.61 13.06 -10.36
CA ILE A 179 3.44 14.49 -10.66
C ILE A 179 4.65 15.02 -11.43
N ALA A 180 5.86 14.67 -10.96
CA ALA A 180 7.09 15.11 -11.62
C ALA A 180 7.18 14.57 -13.06
N THR A 181 6.83 13.32 -13.28
CA THR A 181 6.81 12.69 -14.60
C THR A 181 5.74 13.34 -15.50
N TYR A 182 4.57 13.64 -14.96
CA TYR A 182 3.48 14.30 -15.68
C TYR A 182 3.89 15.70 -16.13
N LEU A 183 4.37 16.54 -15.20
CA LEU A 183 4.75 17.92 -15.49
C LEU A 183 5.98 18.04 -16.41
N ALA A 184 6.83 16.99 -16.42
CA ALA A 184 8.00 16.91 -17.29
C ALA A 184 7.70 16.41 -18.72
N LYS A 185 6.43 16.20 -19.07
CA LYS A 185 6.04 15.84 -20.44
C LYS A 185 6.31 17.04 -21.38
N PRO A 186 6.78 16.79 -22.63
CA PRO A 186 7.12 17.85 -23.57
C PRO A 186 5.98 18.84 -23.87
N GLU A 187 4.73 18.35 -23.87
CA GLU A 187 3.53 19.16 -24.13
C GLU A 187 3.29 20.28 -23.11
N HIS A 188 3.84 20.15 -21.89
CA HIS A 188 3.70 21.18 -20.84
C HIS A 188 4.79 22.25 -20.90
N ASN A 189 5.91 21.98 -21.59
CA ASN A 189 7.05 22.91 -21.71
C ASN A 189 7.55 23.49 -20.37
N ASN A 190 7.55 22.66 -19.30
CA ASN A 190 8.00 23.05 -17.97
C ASN A 190 9.49 22.71 -17.76
N THR A 191 10.16 23.49 -16.91
CA THR A 191 11.44 23.10 -16.30
C THR A 191 11.14 22.49 -14.94
N VAL A 192 11.34 21.16 -14.81
CA VAL A 192 10.86 20.40 -13.65
C VAL A 192 12.01 19.88 -12.79
N PHE A 193 11.94 20.20 -11.50
CA PHE A 193 12.86 19.70 -10.47
C PHE A 193 12.11 18.86 -9.44
N LEU A 194 12.71 17.74 -9.04
CA LEU A 194 12.23 16.91 -7.92
C LEU A 194 13.23 16.99 -6.76
N SER A 195 12.80 17.60 -5.66
CA SER A 195 13.61 17.74 -4.44
C SER A 195 13.45 16.53 -3.54
N LEU A 196 14.56 15.83 -3.27
CA LEU A 196 14.63 14.60 -2.47
C LEU A 196 15.59 14.74 -1.29
N ARG A 197 15.15 14.36 -0.09
CA ARG A 197 16.01 14.29 1.11
C ARG A 197 16.91 13.05 1.12
N SER A 198 16.50 12.00 0.40
CA SER A 198 17.22 10.72 0.30
C SER A 198 16.86 10.06 -1.04
N GLY A 199 17.53 8.97 -1.37
CA GLY A 199 17.18 8.18 -2.53
C GLY A 199 15.77 7.57 -2.42
N ILE A 200 15.25 7.16 -3.57
CA ILE A 200 13.98 6.46 -3.71
C ILE A 200 14.16 5.16 -4.50
N ARG A 201 13.23 4.24 -4.34
CA ARG A 201 13.19 3.01 -5.13
C ARG A 201 12.16 3.12 -6.22
N VAL A 202 12.60 3.11 -7.46
CA VAL A 202 11.72 3.14 -8.63
C VAL A 202 11.55 1.74 -9.18
N SER A 203 10.33 1.34 -9.44
CA SER A 203 10.00 0.02 -9.98
C SER A 203 9.01 0.16 -11.12
N PRO A 204 9.22 -0.51 -12.25
CA PRO A 204 8.25 -0.51 -13.33
C PRO A 204 7.01 -1.36 -12.96
N ARG A 205 5.87 -1.05 -13.55
CA ARG A 205 4.63 -1.83 -13.41
C ARG A 205 4.78 -3.22 -14.01
N TYR A 206 5.37 -3.31 -15.20
CA TYR A 206 5.72 -4.58 -15.82
C TYR A 206 7.16 -4.99 -15.51
N HIS A 207 7.35 -6.25 -15.15
CA HIS A 207 8.70 -6.76 -14.86
C HIS A 207 9.58 -6.75 -16.10
N PRO A 208 10.73 -6.07 -16.09
CA PRO A 208 11.51 -5.78 -17.31
C PRO A 208 11.98 -7.04 -18.08
N ILE A 209 12.19 -8.15 -17.39
CA ILE A 209 12.63 -9.41 -18.03
C ILE A 209 11.45 -10.29 -18.45
N ARG A 210 10.35 -10.25 -17.69
CA ARG A 210 9.22 -11.17 -17.90
C ARG A 210 8.08 -10.56 -18.69
N GLY A 211 8.02 -9.23 -18.79
CA GLY A 211 6.97 -8.52 -19.49
C GLY A 211 5.57 -8.70 -18.90
N VAL A 212 5.47 -9.18 -17.65
CA VAL A 212 4.20 -9.34 -16.92
C VAL A 212 4.13 -8.36 -15.77
N PRO A 213 2.93 -8.01 -15.29
CA PRO A 213 2.81 -7.17 -14.10
C PRO A 213 3.68 -7.68 -12.95
N SER A 214 4.44 -6.79 -12.32
CA SER A 214 5.34 -7.16 -11.22
C SER A 214 4.61 -7.83 -10.05
N ASP A 215 3.33 -7.49 -9.86
CA ASP A 215 2.48 -8.11 -8.85
C ASP A 215 2.22 -9.60 -9.11
N PHE A 216 2.17 -10.01 -10.38
CA PHE A 216 1.91 -11.40 -10.77
C PHE A 216 3.08 -12.34 -10.51
N LEU A 217 4.27 -11.80 -10.27
CA LEU A 217 5.44 -12.59 -9.88
C LEU A 217 5.52 -12.83 -8.37
N ARG A 218 4.65 -12.20 -7.58
CA ARG A 218 4.55 -12.44 -6.14
C ARG A 218 3.61 -13.62 -5.90
N ASN A 219 4.16 -14.73 -5.46
CA ASN A 219 3.40 -15.91 -5.09
C ASN A 219 3.65 -16.28 -3.62
N ARG A 220 2.78 -17.11 -3.05
CA ARG A 220 2.90 -17.52 -1.65
C ARG A 220 4.17 -18.29 -1.34
N LEU A 221 4.71 -19.06 -2.32
CA LEU A 221 5.97 -19.75 -2.14
C LEU A 221 7.11 -18.75 -1.92
N LEU A 222 7.24 -17.72 -2.77
CA LEU A 222 8.24 -16.67 -2.61
C LEU A 222 8.07 -15.93 -1.29
N LEU A 223 6.83 -15.57 -0.93
CA LEU A 223 6.51 -14.83 0.29
C LEU A 223 6.68 -15.65 1.57
N SER A 224 6.76 -16.98 1.49
CA SER A 224 7.00 -17.87 2.62
C SER A 224 8.47 -17.89 3.11
N PHE A 225 9.40 -17.31 2.34
CA PHE A 225 10.79 -17.18 2.78
C PHE A 225 10.95 -16.07 3.81
N ASP A 226 11.93 -16.25 4.69
CA ASP A 226 12.30 -15.21 5.66
C ASP A 226 12.60 -13.87 4.95
N LYS A 227 12.08 -12.77 5.51
CA LYS A 227 12.19 -11.43 4.91
C LYS A 227 13.64 -10.99 4.72
N ARG A 228 14.56 -11.33 5.65
CA ARG A 228 15.98 -10.99 5.54
C ARG A 228 16.63 -11.70 4.35
N VAL A 229 16.23 -12.95 4.09
CA VAL A 229 16.70 -13.70 2.91
C VAL A 229 16.15 -13.07 1.64
N ARG A 230 14.85 -12.74 1.60
CA ARG A 230 14.24 -12.07 0.45
C ARG A 230 14.85 -10.70 0.18
N ASN A 231 15.12 -9.90 1.20
CA ASN A 231 15.82 -8.62 1.07
C ASN A 231 17.20 -8.81 0.45
N ARG A 232 18.03 -9.67 1.03
CA ARG A 232 19.42 -9.89 0.57
C ARG A 232 19.48 -10.41 -0.88
N VAL A 233 18.65 -11.40 -1.21
CA VAL A 233 18.59 -11.96 -2.56
C VAL A 233 17.99 -10.95 -3.54
N GLY A 234 16.91 -10.30 -3.16
CA GLY A 234 16.23 -9.29 -3.97
C GLY A 234 17.12 -8.09 -4.28
N GLU A 235 17.85 -7.55 -3.29
CA GLU A 235 18.79 -6.43 -3.47
C GLU A 235 19.89 -6.77 -4.49
N ARG A 236 20.47 -7.97 -4.37
CA ARG A 236 21.51 -8.43 -5.31
C ARG A 236 20.92 -8.62 -6.71
N PHE A 237 19.74 -9.23 -6.80
CA PHE A 237 19.07 -9.44 -8.08
C PHE A 237 18.71 -8.11 -8.75
N VAL A 238 18.14 -7.15 -8.03
CA VAL A 238 17.80 -5.80 -8.57
C VAL A 238 19.08 -5.11 -9.07
N THR A 239 20.16 -5.12 -8.28
CA THR A 239 21.44 -4.53 -8.69
C THR A 239 22.01 -5.19 -9.94
N PHE A 240 22.00 -6.52 -9.99
CA PHE A 240 22.43 -7.29 -11.15
C PHE A 240 21.58 -6.94 -12.39
N ARG A 241 20.26 -6.91 -12.25
CA ARG A 241 19.34 -6.54 -13.31
C ARG A 241 19.62 -5.15 -13.88
N ILE A 242 19.86 -4.16 -13.01
CA ILE A 242 20.14 -2.78 -13.45
C ILE A 242 21.48 -2.71 -14.19
N ARG A 243 22.50 -3.39 -13.69
CA ARG A 243 23.85 -3.37 -14.30
C ARG A 243 23.91 -4.09 -15.64
N PHE A 244 23.16 -5.18 -15.79
CA PHE A 244 23.21 -6.05 -16.96
C PHE A 244 21.89 -6.04 -17.76
N ASP A 245 21.15 -4.93 -17.73
CA ASP A 245 19.86 -4.77 -18.38
C ASP A 245 19.89 -5.12 -19.89
N ARG A 246 20.93 -4.65 -20.63
CA ARG A 246 21.09 -4.93 -22.06
C ARG A 246 21.26 -6.43 -22.35
N LEU A 247 22.09 -7.12 -21.57
CA LEU A 247 22.30 -8.55 -21.73
C LEU A 247 21.04 -9.35 -21.42
N LEU A 248 20.32 -8.96 -20.36
CA LEU A 248 19.09 -9.61 -19.94
C LEU A 248 17.96 -9.41 -20.96
N VAL A 249 17.83 -8.20 -21.53
CA VAL A 249 16.85 -7.91 -22.59
C VAL A 249 17.19 -8.66 -23.86
N TRP A 250 18.46 -8.79 -24.22
CA TRP A 250 18.89 -9.58 -25.37
C TRP A 250 18.59 -11.07 -25.20
N TRP A 251 18.80 -11.61 -23.99
CA TRP A 251 18.52 -13.04 -23.70
C TRP A 251 17.05 -13.35 -23.46
N PHE A 252 16.30 -12.39 -22.92
CA PHE A 252 14.88 -12.52 -22.60
C PHE A 252 14.10 -11.37 -23.25
N PRO A 253 14.04 -11.32 -24.59
CA PRO A 253 13.30 -10.26 -25.27
C PRO A 253 11.82 -10.35 -24.88
N HIS A 254 11.28 -9.24 -24.40
CA HIS A 254 9.88 -9.11 -24.06
C HIS A 254 9.37 -7.79 -24.62
N GLN A 255 8.09 -7.73 -24.86
CA GLN A 255 7.47 -6.56 -25.47
C GLN A 255 7.41 -5.41 -24.47
N GLY A 256 7.82 -4.24 -24.86
CA GLY A 256 7.53 -2.97 -24.20
C GLY A 256 8.57 -2.42 -23.21
N ALA A 257 9.68 -3.10 -22.94
CA ALA A 257 10.59 -2.65 -21.87
C ALA A 257 11.66 -1.64 -22.25
N THR A 258 11.97 -1.48 -23.52
CA THR A 258 12.95 -0.49 -23.95
C THR A 258 12.30 0.50 -24.89
N LYS A 259 11.94 1.65 -24.36
CA LYS A 259 11.74 2.82 -25.20
C LYS A 259 13.05 3.08 -25.96
N ASN A 260 12.95 3.71 -27.14
CA ASN A 260 14.06 4.01 -28.04
C ASN A 260 15.04 5.06 -27.47
N LEU A 261 15.52 4.86 -26.25
CA LEU A 261 16.56 5.67 -25.66
C LEU A 261 17.88 5.37 -26.37
N ASN A 262 18.61 6.43 -26.75
CA ASN A 262 19.96 6.26 -27.27
C ASN A 262 20.91 5.71 -26.18
N ASP A 263 22.09 5.25 -26.59
CA ASP A 263 23.07 4.63 -25.68
C ASP A 263 23.46 5.49 -24.49
N ARG A 264 23.58 6.81 -24.70
CA ARG A 264 23.93 7.78 -23.65
C ARG A 264 22.81 7.92 -22.63
N ALA A 265 21.57 8.05 -23.07
CA ALA A 265 20.40 8.13 -22.19
C ALA A 265 20.20 6.82 -21.41
N GLN A 266 20.41 5.66 -22.04
CA GLN A 266 20.35 4.38 -21.33
C GLN A 266 21.45 4.26 -20.26
N ALA A 267 22.66 4.75 -20.52
CA ALA A 267 23.73 4.77 -19.52
C ALA A 267 23.35 5.67 -18.34
N LEU A 268 22.85 6.87 -18.61
CA LEU A 268 22.40 7.82 -17.59
C LEU A 268 21.21 7.29 -16.79
N ARG A 269 20.26 6.60 -17.43
CA ARG A 269 19.15 5.92 -16.76
C ARG A 269 19.62 4.89 -15.74
N ARG A 270 20.61 4.04 -16.12
CA ARG A 270 21.19 3.05 -15.19
C ARG A 270 21.94 3.71 -14.05
N GLU A 271 22.70 4.75 -14.33
CA GLU A 271 23.42 5.52 -13.31
C GLU A 271 22.45 6.07 -12.26
N TRP A 272 21.39 6.74 -12.68
CA TRP A 272 20.41 7.31 -11.79
C TRP A 272 19.63 6.24 -11.01
N ASP A 273 19.25 5.11 -11.63
CA ASP A 273 18.58 4.01 -10.93
C ASP A 273 19.46 3.46 -9.80
N LEU A 274 20.76 3.25 -10.06
CA LEU A 274 21.72 2.81 -9.04
C LEU A 274 21.94 3.88 -7.96
N LYS A 275 22.05 5.14 -8.33
CA LYS A 275 22.28 6.28 -7.43
C LYS A 275 21.10 6.50 -6.48
N LEU A 276 19.88 6.52 -7.01
CA LEU A 276 18.65 6.63 -6.23
C LEU A 276 18.47 5.44 -5.28
N LYS A 277 18.72 4.23 -5.77
CA LYS A 277 18.67 3.01 -4.96
C LYS A 277 19.71 3.02 -3.84
N ALA A 278 20.95 3.44 -4.11
CA ALA A 278 22.02 3.45 -3.12
C ALA A 278 21.75 4.42 -1.96
N ARG A 279 21.07 5.52 -2.21
CA ARG A 279 20.72 6.54 -1.21
C ARG A 279 19.33 6.33 -0.59
N ALA A 280 18.56 5.34 -1.04
CA ALA A 280 17.28 5.00 -0.43
C ALA A 280 17.48 4.46 0.98
N LYS A 281 16.75 5.04 1.94
CA LYS A 281 16.81 4.59 3.35
C LYS A 281 16.00 3.31 3.51
N GLY A 282 16.66 2.22 3.88
CA GLY A 282 16.03 0.93 4.12
C GLY A 282 16.17 -0.09 2.99
N GLU A 283 15.87 -1.35 3.31
CA GLU A 283 15.97 -2.50 2.41
C GLU A 283 14.76 -2.62 1.49
N LEU A 284 14.84 -3.49 0.48
CA LEU A 284 13.85 -3.68 -0.59
C LEU A 284 12.39 -3.86 -0.07
N PHE A 285 12.19 -4.65 1.00
CA PHE A 285 10.88 -4.92 1.58
C PHE A 285 10.58 -4.10 2.85
N ASN A 286 11.38 -3.05 3.13
CA ASN A 286 11.20 -2.18 4.30
C ASN A 286 10.90 -0.73 3.94
N VAL A 287 10.77 -0.41 2.65
CA VAL A 287 10.48 0.95 2.17
C VAL A 287 9.41 0.93 1.09
N PHE A 288 8.65 2.01 0.99
CA PHE A 288 7.70 2.18 -0.09
C PHE A 288 8.42 2.34 -1.43
N HIS A 289 7.90 1.68 -2.46
CA HIS A 289 8.40 1.74 -3.81
C HIS A 289 7.56 2.70 -4.65
N ASN A 290 8.20 3.50 -5.47
CA ASN A 290 7.56 4.32 -6.47
C ASN A 290 7.40 3.50 -7.76
N LYS A 291 6.17 3.11 -8.09
CA LYS A 291 5.89 2.44 -9.36
C LYS A 291 5.67 3.47 -10.46
N SER A 292 6.68 3.64 -11.30
CA SER A 292 6.61 4.52 -12.47
C SER A 292 7.40 3.91 -13.62
N ASP A 293 6.84 3.96 -14.82
CA ASP A 293 7.47 3.41 -16.01
C ASP A 293 8.31 4.46 -16.74
N ASP A 294 7.92 5.73 -16.66
CA ASP A 294 8.54 6.85 -17.40
C ASP A 294 9.49 7.72 -16.57
N PHE A 295 9.49 7.56 -15.23
CA PHE A 295 10.26 8.43 -14.34
C PHE A 295 11.77 8.46 -14.66
N LEU A 296 12.38 7.26 -14.73
CA LEU A 296 13.82 7.17 -15.03
C LEU A 296 14.15 7.58 -16.45
N ASP A 297 13.22 7.44 -17.38
CA ASP A 297 13.37 7.90 -18.76
C ASP A 297 13.35 9.43 -18.83
N ALA A 298 12.43 10.07 -18.10
CA ALA A 298 12.38 11.55 -17.99
C ALA A 298 13.67 12.12 -17.39
N VAL A 299 14.25 11.44 -16.39
CA VAL A 299 15.55 11.83 -15.80
C VAL A 299 16.68 11.63 -16.81
N ALA A 300 16.71 10.52 -17.53
CA ALA A 300 17.73 10.19 -18.53
C ALA A 300 17.72 11.15 -19.74
N GLU A 301 16.53 11.59 -20.12
CA GLU A 301 16.30 12.58 -21.18
C GLU A 301 16.49 14.03 -20.70
N LYS A 302 16.79 14.22 -19.39
CA LYS A 302 16.97 15.52 -18.74
C LYS A 302 15.70 16.41 -18.75
N ARG A 303 14.53 15.84 -18.96
CA ARG A 303 13.23 16.51 -18.81
C ARG A 303 12.87 16.72 -17.34
N LEU A 304 13.36 15.85 -16.47
CA LEU A 304 13.22 15.89 -15.03
C LEU A 304 14.61 15.95 -14.38
N GLN A 305 14.86 16.94 -13.53
CA GLN A 305 16.10 17.08 -12.79
C GLN A 305 15.89 16.73 -11.31
N ILE A 306 16.79 15.92 -10.75
CA ILE A 306 16.71 15.53 -9.33
C ILE A 306 17.71 16.37 -8.55
N ILE A 307 17.20 17.04 -7.51
CA ILE A 307 17.96 17.90 -6.59
C ILE A 307 17.84 17.41 -5.15
N GLY A 308 18.69 17.94 -4.28
CA GLY A 308 18.64 17.70 -2.84
C GLY A 308 17.54 18.51 -2.13
N PRO A 309 17.53 18.50 -0.78
CA PRO A 309 16.58 19.29 -0.01
C PRO A 309 16.85 20.79 -0.10
N PRO A 310 15.86 21.64 0.20
CA PRO A 310 16.07 23.07 0.35
C PRO A 310 17.00 23.36 1.52
N ILE A 311 17.78 24.46 1.41
CA ILE A 311 18.73 24.92 2.41
C ILE A 311 18.12 26.06 3.21
N ASP A 312 17.36 26.92 2.54
CA ASP A 312 16.74 28.12 3.09
C ASP A 312 15.23 27.92 3.35
N GLU A 313 14.66 28.77 4.16
CA GLU A 313 13.22 28.79 4.46
C GLU A 313 12.38 29.30 3.28
N GLN A 314 12.99 30.05 2.37
CA GLN A 314 12.37 30.60 1.17
C GLN A 314 12.26 29.59 0.03
N TRP A 315 13.02 28.48 0.13
CA TRP A 315 13.09 27.41 -0.87
C TRP A 315 13.56 27.89 -2.25
N THR A 316 14.55 28.74 -2.24
CA THR A 316 15.25 29.22 -3.43
C THR A 316 16.63 28.60 -3.58
N ASP A 317 17.25 28.19 -2.47
CA ASP A 317 18.53 27.52 -2.47
C ASP A 317 18.37 26.04 -2.10
N TYR A 318 18.95 25.17 -2.92
CA TYR A 318 18.87 23.72 -2.78
C TYR A 318 20.27 23.12 -2.80
N PHE A 319 20.44 22.01 -2.12
CA PHE A 319 21.56 21.14 -2.40
C PHE A 319 21.41 20.48 -3.78
N ASP A 320 22.52 20.16 -4.46
CA ASP A 320 22.51 19.13 -5.47
C ASP A 320 22.11 17.78 -4.83
N PHE A 321 21.76 16.78 -5.64
CA PHE A 321 21.32 15.48 -5.08
C PHE A 321 22.41 14.82 -4.24
N ASP A 322 23.70 15.02 -4.54
CA ASP A 322 24.83 14.47 -3.78
C ASP A 322 25.15 15.26 -2.51
N GLN A 323 24.53 16.44 -2.35
CA GLN A 323 24.75 17.38 -1.26
C GLN A 323 26.22 17.87 -1.18
N THR A 324 26.81 18.07 -2.34
CA THR A 324 28.19 18.57 -2.50
C THR A 324 28.26 20.03 -2.93
N THR A 325 27.24 20.50 -3.64
CA THR A 325 27.13 21.87 -4.13
C THR A 325 25.73 22.43 -3.88
N THR A 326 25.60 23.74 -3.97
CA THR A 326 24.33 24.46 -3.86
C THR A 326 23.85 24.93 -5.23
N LEU A 327 22.54 24.94 -5.42
CA LEU A 327 21.85 25.39 -6.62
C LEU A 327 20.87 26.48 -6.23
N HIS A 328 20.99 27.65 -6.86
CA HIS A 328 19.99 28.70 -6.73
C HIS A 328 18.93 28.52 -7.82
N LEU A 329 17.66 28.45 -7.43
CA LEU A 329 16.52 28.32 -8.33
C LEU A 329 15.53 29.45 -8.06
N SER A 330 14.82 29.86 -9.11
CA SER A 330 13.69 30.78 -8.99
C SER A 330 12.41 30.04 -9.42
N PRO A 331 11.81 29.23 -8.55
CA PRO A 331 10.62 28.49 -8.89
C PRO A 331 9.41 29.41 -9.06
N ASP A 332 8.66 29.25 -10.15
CA ASP A 332 7.37 29.90 -10.31
C ASP A 332 6.31 29.24 -9.41
N ILE A 333 6.43 27.91 -9.22
CA ILE A 333 5.45 27.11 -8.48
C ILE A 333 6.15 26.02 -7.67
N LEU A 334 5.70 25.86 -6.42
CA LEU A 334 6.02 24.70 -5.58
C LEU A 334 4.84 23.71 -5.54
N VAL A 335 5.11 22.46 -5.89
CA VAL A 335 4.16 21.36 -5.70
C VAL A 335 4.57 20.52 -4.50
N ARG A 336 3.76 20.57 -3.45
CA ARG A 336 4.07 19.89 -2.19
C ARG A 336 3.49 18.49 -2.16
N SER A 337 4.35 17.48 -2.12
CA SER A 337 3.99 16.06 -2.05
C SER A 337 4.68 15.39 -0.86
N THR A 338 4.61 16.06 0.30
CA THR A 338 5.33 15.68 1.54
C THR A 338 4.60 14.66 2.40
N GLY A 339 3.47 14.15 1.91
CA GLY A 339 2.67 13.11 2.56
C GLY A 339 1.43 13.64 3.28
N TYR A 340 0.82 12.76 4.03
CA TYR A 340 -0.45 12.99 4.72
C TYR A 340 -0.32 12.70 6.22
N ARG A 341 -1.21 13.30 7.01
CA ARG A 341 -1.39 13.02 8.44
C ARG A 341 -2.69 12.27 8.65
N SER A 342 -2.70 11.40 9.64
CA SER A 342 -3.93 10.77 10.10
C SER A 342 -4.76 11.79 10.90
N GLN A 343 -6.05 11.88 10.60
CA GLN A 343 -6.99 12.69 11.39
C GLN A 343 -7.42 12.02 12.70
N LEU A 344 -7.01 10.78 12.93
CA LEU A 344 -7.48 9.97 14.05
C LEU A 344 -7.25 10.66 15.42
N ALA A 345 -6.03 11.17 15.63
CA ALA A 345 -5.69 11.87 16.85
C ALA A 345 -6.50 13.16 17.02
N GLU A 346 -6.66 13.95 15.95
CA GLU A 346 -7.43 15.20 15.96
C GLU A 346 -8.91 14.94 16.29
N LEU A 347 -9.53 13.99 15.61
CA LEU A 347 -10.94 13.64 15.81
C LEU A 347 -11.24 13.08 17.21
N SER A 348 -10.26 12.44 17.83
CA SER A 348 -10.38 11.84 19.17
C SER A 348 -9.80 12.70 20.30
N GLY A 349 -9.37 13.95 20.04
CA GLY A 349 -8.70 14.79 21.04
C GLY A 349 -7.38 14.19 21.53
N GLY A 350 -6.66 13.43 20.69
CA GLY A 350 -5.39 12.79 21.03
C GLY A 350 -5.50 11.47 21.81
N VAL A 351 -6.72 11.00 22.07
CA VAL A 351 -6.96 9.80 22.91
C VAL A 351 -6.68 8.51 22.14
N ILE A 352 -6.82 8.51 20.82
CA ILE A 352 -6.71 7.30 19.99
C ILE A 352 -5.45 7.37 19.14
N CYS A 353 -4.56 6.38 19.33
CA CYS A 353 -3.30 6.25 18.60
C CYS A 353 -3.23 4.91 17.87
N LEU A 354 -2.54 4.85 16.73
CA LEU A 354 -2.39 3.60 15.94
C LEU A 354 -1.72 2.46 16.73
N LYS A 355 -0.84 2.79 17.67
CA LYS A 355 -0.17 1.80 18.54
C LYS A 355 -1.13 1.01 19.43
N ASP A 356 -2.32 1.57 19.70
CA ASP A 356 -3.30 0.97 20.62
C ASP A 356 -4.21 -0.06 19.92
N PHE A 357 -3.92 -0.38 18.65
CA PHE A 357 -4.74 -1.32 17.86
C PHE A 357 -4.01 -2.62 17.57
N TYR A 358 -4.51 -3.71 18.14
CA TYR A 358 -4.06 -5.06 17.82
C TYR A 358 -4.24 -5.35 16.33
N HIS A 359 -3.16 -5.81 15.69
CA HIS A 359 -3.07 -5.93 14.24
C HIS A 359 -3.41 -4.63 13.48
N GLY A 360 -3.32 -3.46 14.13
CA GLY A 360 -3.69 -2.19 13.52
C GLY A 360 -5.19 -2.08 13.20
N CYS A 361 -6.06 -2.92 13.77
CA CYS A 361 -7.49 -2.91 13.46
C CYS A 361 -8.44 -3.08 14.65
N VAL A 362 -8.04 -3.66 15.79
CA VAL A 362 -8.90 -3.81 16.98
C VAL A 362 -8.29 -3.06 18.15
N HIS A 363 -8.99 -2.09 18.74
CA HIS A 363 -8.48 -1.34 19.89
C HIS A 363 -8.30 -2.26 21.11
N THR A 364 -7.14 -2.16 21.78
CA THR A 364 -6.75 -3.10 22.86
C THR A 364 -7.58 -3.02 24.13
N ASP A 365 -8.08 -1.84 24.47
CA ASP A 365 -8.86 -1.61 25.69
C ASP A 365 -10.37 -1.44 25.41
N ARG A 366 -10.73 -1.02 24.17
CA ARG A 366 -12.10 -0.76 23.74
C ARG A 366 -12.39 -1.60 22.50
N HIS A 367 -12.74 -2.86 22.71
CA HIS A 367 -12.88 -3.88 21.66
C HIS A 367 -14.07 -3.65 20.72
N ASN A 368 -14.76 -2.52 20.84
CA ASN A 368 -15.84 -2.04 19.99
C ASN A 368 -15.41 -0.82 19.12
N LEU A 369 -14.12 -0.50 19.08
CA LEU A 369 -13.52 0.46 18.15
C LEU A 369 -12.58 -0.27 17.19
N PHE A 370 -12.82 -0.11 15.89
CA PHE A 370 -12.10 -0.79 14.83
C PHE A 370 -11.54 0.21 13.81
N LEU A 371 -10.33 -0.04 13.32
CA LEU A 371 -9.70 0.70 12.22
C LEU A 371 -9.63 -0.17 10.97
N ILE A 372 -10.15 0.29 9.85
CA ILE A 372 -10.09 -0.43 8.58
C ILE A 372 -9.40 0.44 7.52
N GLY A 373 -8.37 -0.12 6.88
CA GLY A 373 -7.60 0.58 5.84
C GLY A 373 -6.47 1.47 6.35
N PHE A 374 -6.10 1.39 7.64
CA PHE A 374 -4.97 2.10 8.23
C PHE A 374 -3.66 1.30 8.19
N ALA A 375 -3.74 -0.01 7.95
CA ALA A 375 -2.56 -0.83 7.66
C ALA A 375 -2.12 -0.57 6.21
N ARG A 376 -0.97 0.13 6.06
CA ARG A 376 -0.42 0.48 4.75
C ARG A 376 0.62 -0.55 4.30
N PRO A 377 0.41 -1.22 3.17
CA PRO A 377 1.38 -2.19 2.68
C PRO A 377 2.62 -1.49 2.13
N ILE A 378 3.79 -2.00 2.47
CA ILE A 378 5.06 -1.63 1.84
C ILE A 378 5.02 -1.99 0.34
N ILE A 379 4.49 -3.16 0.06
CA ILE A 379 4.22 -3.66 -1.28
C ILE A 379 2.87 -4.36 -1.26
N GLY A 380 1.92 -3.85 -2.03
CA GLY A 380 0.54 -4.36 -2.07
C GLY A 380 -0.47 -3.25 -2.24
N ASN A 381 -1.69 -3.48 -1.77
CA ASN A 381 -2.78 -2.50 -1.85
C ASN A 381 -3.62 -2.50 -0.57
N ILE A 382 -4.23 -1.36 -0.26
CA ILE A 382 -5.07 -1.16 0.92
C ILE A 382 -6.45 -1.86 0.78
N PRO A 383 -7.12 -1.85 -0.38
CA PRO A 383 -8.44 -2.49 -0.51
C PRO A 383 -8.46 -3.96 -0.07
N SER A 384 -7.51 -4.76 -0.51
CA SER A 384 -7.41 -6.18 -0.11
C SER A 384 -7.10 -6.38 1.39
N ILE A 385 -6.28 -5.49 1.97
CA ILE A 385 -6.02 -5.48 3.42
C ILE A 385 -7.30 -5.10 4.16
N GLY A 386 -7.98 -4.05 3.70
CA GLY A 386 -9.23 -3.57 4.30
C GLY A 386 -10.33 -4.63 4.29
N GLU A 387 -10.43 -5.43 3.22
CA GLU A 387 -11.34 -6.58 3.18
C GLU A 387 -11.02 -7.60 4.27
N MET A 388 -9.75 -7.97 4.43
CA MET A 388 -9.34 -8.93 5.46
C MET A 388 -9.54 -8.38 6.88
N GLN A 389 -9.28 -7.10 7.09
CA GLN A 389 -9.56 -6.42 8.35
C GLN A 389 -11.06 -6.38 8.65
N ALA A 390 -11.90 -6.01 7.67
CA ALA A 390 -13.35 -5.96 7.83
C ALA A 390 -13.91 -7.32 8.25
N ARG A 391 -13.52 -8.39 7.58
CA ARG A 391 -13.94 -9.76 7.90
C ARG A 391 -13.51 -10.19 9.30
N TYR A 392 -12.27 -9.90 9.67
CA TYR A 392 -11.75 -10.22 10.99
C TYR A 392 -12.48 -9.45 12.08
N THR A 393 -12.61 -8.13 11.93
CA THR A 393 -13.20 -7.26 12.97
C THR A 393 -14.71 -7.45 13.12
N VAL A 394 -15.45 -7.69 12.04
CA VAL A 394 -16.86 -8.06 12.10
C VAL A 394 -17.02 -9.42 12.79
N GLY A 395 -16.13 -10.38 12.53
CA GLY A 395 -16.12 -11.66 13.22
C GLY A 395 -15.77 -11.55 14.70
N VAL A 396 -14.88 -10.65 15.09
CA VAL A 396 -14.59 -10.32 16.50
C VAL A 396 -15.82 -9.71 17.17
N LEU A 397 -16.45 -8.71 16.54
CA LEU A 397 -17.62 -8.05 17.08
C LEU A 397 -18.82 -9.02 17.27
N SER A 398 -19.00 -9.95 16.34
CA SER A 398 -20.07 -10.96 16.41
C SER A 398 -19.77 -12.14 17.35
N GLY A 399 -18.56 -12.18 17.93
CA GLY A 399 -18.12 -13.31 18.76
C GLY A 399 -17.72 -14.57 17.98
N LYS A 400 -17.69 -14.51 16.64
CA LYS A 400 -17.21 -15.61 15.79
C LYS A 400 -15.73 -15.91 16.01
N TYR A 401 -14.93 -14.88 16.28
CA TYR A 401 -13.50 -14.99 16.57
C TYR A 401 -13.20 -14.43 17.95
N THR A 402 -12.39 -15.14 18.72
CA THR A 402 -12.00 -14.76 20.08
C THR A 402 -10.67 -14.05 20.05
N LEU A 403 -10.61 -12.86 20.66
CA LEU A 403 -9.35 -12.15 20.86
C LEU A 403 -8.46 -12.90 21.84
N PRO A 404 -7.13 -12.87 21.66
CA PRO A 404 -6.21 -13.50 22.58
C PRO A 404 -6.26 -12.83 23.96
N THR A 405 -6.00 -13.62 25.00
CA THR A 405 -5.71 -13.08 26.34
C THR A 405 -4.44 -12.22 26.29
N ALA A 406 -4.32 -11.24 27.17
CA ALA A 406 -3.17 -10.33 27.20
C ALA A 406 -2.98 -9.57 25.86
N LEU A 407 -4.09 -9.00 25.35
CA LEU A 407 -4.13 -8.36 24.02
C LEU A 407 -3.18 -7.16 23.94
N LYS A 408 -3.11 -6.36 25.01
CA LYS A 408 -2.28 -5.15 25.07
C LYS A 408 -0.78 -5.49 25.05
N GLU A 409 -0.36 -6.45 25.86
CA GLU A 409 1.03 -6.90 25.90
C GLU A 409 1.49 -7.44 24.54
N LYS A 410 0.63 -8.24 23.89
CA LYS A 410 0.92 -8.76 22.53
C LYS A 410 1.02 -7.63 21.49
N GLN A 411 0.17 -6.61 21.60
CA GLN A 411 0.24 -5.45 20.72
C GLN A 411 1.50 -4.63 20.99
N ASP A 412 1.89 -4.41 22.24
CA ASP A 412 3.10 -3.67 22.58
C ASP A 412 4.35 -4.37 22.05
N GLU A 413 4.44 -5.70 22.15
CA GLU A 413 5.53 -6.49 21.57
C GLU A 413 5.54 -6.39 20.04
N ALA A 414 4.37 -6.52 19.39
CA ALA A 414 4.23 -6.40 17.95
C ALA A 414 4.59 -4.99 17.46
N TRP A 415 4.17 -3.95 18.17
CA TRP A 415 4.48 -2.56 17.84
C TRP A 415 5.97 -2.24 17.97
N ASN A 416 6.62 -2.71 19.03
CA ASN A 416 8.06 -2.55 19.23
C ASN A 416 8.86 -3.24 18.11
N SER A 417 8.45 -4.44 17.71
CA SER A 417 9.05 -5.16 16.59
C SER A 417 8.86 -4.43 15.26
N LEU A 418 7.65 -3.93 15.01
CA LEU A 418 7.29 -3.17 13.82
C LEU A 418 8.09 -1.85 13.74
N SER A 419 8.17 -1.11 14.84
CA SER A 419 8.91 0.15 14.92
C SER A 419 10.42 -0.06 14.71
N ALA A 420 10.98 -1.15 15.21
CA ALA A 420 12.37 -1.52 14.96
C ALA A 420 12.62 -1.91 13.50
N GLU A 421 11.66 -2.60 12.87
CA GLU A 421 11.77 -3.06 11.48
C GLU A 421 11.57 -1.93 10.47
N TYR A 422 10.66 -1.00 10.74
CA TYR A 422 10.23 0.07 9.85
C TYR A 422 10.58 1.47 10.36
N GLY A 423 11.61 1.61 11.20
CA GLY A 423 11.97 2.87 11.88
C GLY A 423 12.27 4.07 10.97
N THR A 424 12.36 3.87 9.65
CA THR A 424 12.47 4.95 8.65
C THR A 424 11.10 5.48 8.18
N ILE A 425 10.01 4.82 8.56
CA ILE A 425 8.62 5.18 8.22
C ILE A 425 8.01 5.88 9.44
N ASN A 426 7.24 6.94 9.21
CA ASN A 426 6.50 7.59 10.28
C ASN A 426 5.31 6.70 10.71
N THR A 427 5.51 5.92 11.75
CA THR A 427 4.51 4.99 12.30
C THR A 427 3.37 5.68 13.07
N GLU A 428 3.49 6.98 13.39
CA GLU A 428 2.38 7.75 13.97
C GLU A 428 1.20 7.88 12.99
N ASN A 429 1.49 7.93 11.70
CA ASN A 429 0.47 8.14 10.66
C ASN A 429 0.08 6.87 9.90
N VAL A 430 0.90 5.83 9.94
CA VAL A 430 0.65 4.58 9.20
C VAL A 430 1.08 3.37 10.01
N TYR A 431 0.36 2.28 9.90
CA TYR A 431 0.73 0.97 10.39
C TYR A 431 1.36 0.18 9.23
N PRO A 432 2.71 0.16 9.10
CA PRO A 432 3.36 -0.45 7.94
C PRO A 432 3.29 -1.98 8.01
N VAL A 433 2.91 -2.62 6.90
CA VAL A 433 2.76 -4.07 6.83
C VAL A 433 3.32 -4.64 5.53
N GLU A 434 3.65 -5.92 5.53
CA GLU A 434 3.78 -6.71 4.32
C GLU A 434 2.44 -7.40 4.04
N GLN A 435 1.74 -7.04 2.96
CA GLN A 435 0.34 -7.38 2.71
C GLN A 435 0.00 -8.85 3.01
N PHE A 436 0.68 -9.80 2.38
CA PHE A 436 0.30 -11.21 2.53
C PHE A 436 0.73 -11.83 3.85
N ALA A 437 1.86 -11.41 4.43
CA ALA A 437 2.23 -11.83 5.78
C ALA A 437 1.20 -11.36 6.80
N TYR A 438 0.74 -10.13 6.65
CA TYR A 438 -0.30 -9.54 7.47
C TYR A 438 -1.67 -10.22 7.28
N CYS A 439 -2.13 -10.37 6.03
CA CYS A 439 -3.38 -11.05 5.73
C CYS A 439 -3.36 -12.52 6.18
N ASP A 440 -2.23 -13.22 6.06
CA ASP A 440 -2.05 -14.59 6.55
C ASP A 440 -2.12 -14.66 8.08
N THR A 441 -1.72 -13.60 8.80
CA THR A 441 -1.89 -13.54 10.27
C THR A 441 -3.37 -13.47 10.64
N LEU A 442 -4.13 -12.56 10.02
CA LEU A 442 -5.57 -12.49 10.22
C LEU A 442 -6.27 -13.80 9.79
N ALA A 443 -5.86 -14.37 8.65
CA ALA A 443 -6.44 -15.62 8.15
C ALA A 443 -6.19 -16.82 9.07
N ARG A 444 -5.06 -16.87 9.78
CA ARG A 444 -4.81 -17.91 10.81
C ARG A 444 -5.77 -17.77 11.99
N GLU A 445 -5.97 -16.57 12.49
CA GLU A 445 -6.91 -16.32 13.58
C GLU A 445 -8.37 -16.61 13.17
N MET A 446 -8.72 -16.35 11.90
CA MET A 446 -10.01 -16.68 11.33
C MET A 446 -10.18 -18.17 10.95
N GLY A 447 -9.10 -18.96 10.93
CA GLY A 447 -9.15 -20.36 10.52
C GLY A 447 -9.33 -20.60 9.02
N ILE A 448 -9.07 -19.61 8.17
CA ILE A 448 -9.30 -19.64 6.70
C ILE A 448 -8.03 -19.76 5.85
N MET A 449 -6.90 -20.11 6.48
CA MET A 449 -5.65 -20.29 5.74
C MET A 449 -5.76 -21.39 4.68
N PRO A 450 -5.22 -21.17 3.45
CA PRO A 450 -5.23 -22.18 2.38
C PRO A 450 -4.19 -23.28 2.64
N THR A 451 -4.39 -24.07 3.70
CA THR A 451 -3.60 -25.27 3.97
C THR A 451 -3.99 -26.39 3.01
N LEU A 452 -3.11 -27.38 2.82
CA LEU A 452 -3.42 -28.54 1.97
C LEU A 452 -4.69 -29.26 2.46
N ALA A 453 -4.87 -29.37 3.78
CA ALA A 453 -6.06 -29.98 4.37
C ALA A 453 -7.34 -29.18 4.08
N ALA A 454 -7.31 -27.85 4.26
CA ALA A 454 -8.45 -26.98 4.00
C ALA A 454 -8.83 -26.94 2.50
N VAL A 455 -7.83 -26.91 1.62
CA VAL A 455 -8.04 -26.92 0.16
C VAL A 455 -8.48 -28.30 -0.34
N GLY A 456 -8.06 -29.40 0.30
CA GLY A 456 -8.47 -30.77 -0.02
C GLY A 456 -7.97 -31.29 -1.38
N SER A 457 -7.02 -30.62 -2.03
CA SER A 457 -6.45 -31.01 -3.34
C SER A 457 -5.04 -30.51 -3.48
N LEU A 458 -4.07 -31.40 -3.63
CA LEU A 458 -2.66 -31.05 -3.83
C LEU A 458 -2.46 -30.19 -5.08
N ARG A 459 -3.12 -30.52 -6.18
CA ARG A 459 -3.02 -29.73 -7.44
C ARG A 459 -3.52 -28.31 -7.26
N LEU A 460 -4.66 -28.13 -6.59
CA LEU A 460 -5.23 -26.81 -6.32
C LEU A 460 -4.37 -26.03 -5.31
N TRP A 461 -3.88 -26.69 -4.27
CA TRP A 461 -2.98 -26.09 -3.30
C TRP A 461 -1.66 -25.62 -3.92
N LEU A 462 -1.04 -26.45 -4.79
CA LEU A 462 0.14 -26.03 -5.56
C LEU A 462 -0.17 -24.83 -6.44
N LYS A 463 -1.35 -24.78 -7.04
CA LYS A 463 -1.80 -23.63 -7.82
C LYS A 463 -1.84 -22.35 -6.99
N ILE A 464 -2.45 -22.40 -5.80
CA ILE A 464 -2.51 -21.29 -4.83
C ILE A 464 -1.10 -20.84 -4.40
N MET A 465 -0.17 -21.77 -4.21
CA MET A 465 1.20 -21.45 -3.82
C MET A 465 2.00 -20.75 -4.92
N LEU A 466 1.69 -21.00 -6.19
CA LEU A 466 2.50 -20.60 -7.34
C LEU A 466 1.87 -19.49 -8.20
N ALA A 467 0.54 -19.34 -8.16
CA ALA A 467 -0.17 -18.26 -8.84
C ALA A 467 0.07 -16.90 -8.14
N PRO A 468 -0.26 -15.78 -8.79
CA PRO A 468 -0.19 -14.47 -8.16
C PRO A 468 -0.96 -14.45 -6.85
N ALA A 469 -0.32 -14.05 -5.75
CA ALA A 469 -0.94 -14.05 -4.44
C ALA A 469 -2.14 -13.08 -4.39
N SER A 470 -3.26 -13.54 -3.85
CA SER A 470 -4.52 -12.80 -3.78
C SER A 470 -5.30 -13.19 -2.51
N THR A 471 -6.16 -12.30 -2.02
CA THR A 471 -7.12 -12.58 -0.94
C THR A 471 -8.17 -13.61 -1.34
N MET A 472 -8.39 -13.80 -2.63
CA MET A 472 -9.29 -14.84 -3.19
C MET A 472 -8.82 -16.28 -2.89
N HIS A 473 -7.60 -16.46 -2.40
CA HIS A 473 -7.04 -17.78 -2.07
C HIS A 473 -7.38 -18.27 -0.66
N TYR A 474 -7.93 -17.41 0.22
CA TYR A 474 -8.35 -17.84 1.55
C TYR A 474 -9.61 -18.71 1.47
N VAL A 475 -9.65 -19.76 2.30
CA VAL A 475 -10.71 -20.78 2.26
C VAL A 475 -11.87 -20.35 3.13
N ASP A 476 -12.78 -19.61 2.54
CA ASP A 476 -13.98 -19.03 3.14
C ASP A 476 -15.19 -19.19 2.23
N GLU A 477 -16.28 -18.47 2.51
CA GLU A 477 -17.51 -18.45 1.70
C GLU A 477 -17.31 -17.93 0.26
N CYS A 478 -16.26 -17.12 0.03
CA CYS A 478 -15.91 -16.61 -1.29
C CYS A 478 -14.90 -17.49 -2.05
N PHE A 479 -14.48 -18.63 -1.49
CA PHE A 479 -13.47 -19.50 -2.07
C PHE A 479 -13.98 -20.22 -3.32
N ASP A 480 -13.54 -19.78 -4.49
CA ASP A 480 -13.93 -20.35 -5.78
C ASP A 480 -12.83 -21.24 -6.38
N ARG A 481 -13.03 -22.55 -6.25
CA ARG A 481 -12.11 -23.57 -6.79
C ARG A 481 -11.98 -23.52 -8.31
N GLN A 482 -13.03 -23.12 -9.04
CA GLN A 482 -13.01 -23.09 -10.50
C GLN A 482 -12.24 -21.87 -11.01
N ALA A 483 -12.43 -20.71 -10.38
CA ALA A 483 -11.66 -19.51 -10.70
C ALA A 483 -10.17 -19.76 -10.46
N ILE A 484 -9.79 -20.32 -9.30
CA ILE A 484 -8.38 -20.61 -8.97
C ILE A 484 -7.75 -21.62 -9.95
N LYS A 485 -8.49 -22.64 -10.42
CA LYS A 485 -7.98 -23.56 -11.44
C LYS A 485 -7.60 -22.87 -12.75
N ARG A 486 -8.25 -21.78 -13.12
CA ARG A 486 -8.00 -21.00 -14.35
C ARG A 486 -6.83 -20.03 -14.20
N GLU A 487 -6.41 -19.70 -12.99
CA GLU A 487 -5.30 -18.76 -12.79
C GLU A 487 -4.01 -19.22 -13.47
N LYS A 488 -3.20 -18.29 -13.93
CA LYS A 488 -1.93 -18.56 -14.59
C LYS A 488 -0.76 -18.44 -13.60
N VAL A 489 0.26 -19.27 -13.80
CA VAL A 489 1.51 -19.24 -13.03
C VAL A 489 2.56 -18.57 -13.90
N TYR A 490 3.07 -17.42 -13.48
CA TYR A 490 4.05 -16.62 -14.21
C TYR A 490 5.49 -16.84 -13.74
N THR A 491 5.68 -17.41 -12.57
CA THR A 491 7.02 -17.66 -12.01
C THR A 491 7.73 -18.74 -12.83
N PRO A 492 8.95 -18.48 -13.33
CA PRO A 492 9.71 -19.48 -14.09
C PRO A 492 9.97 -20.75 -13.27
N VAL A 493 9.87 -21.92 -13.90
CA VAL A 493 10.11 -23.22 -13.24
C VAL A 493 11.49 -23.27 -12.62
N ILE A 494 12.53 -22.76 -13.29
CA ILE A 494 13.89 -22.72 -12.76
C ILE A 494 13.99 -21.93 -11.45
N LEU A 495 13.26 -20.82 -11.34
CA LEU A 495 13.20 -20.04 -10.09
C LEU A 495 12.44 -20.80 -9.01
N LEU A 496 11.38 -21.53 -9.36
CA LEU A 496 10.65 -22.38 -8.40
C LEU A 496 11.52 -23.50 -7.86
N VAL A 497 12.31 -24.18 -8.72
CA VAL A 497 13.27 -25.20 -8.31
C VAL A 497 14.33 -24.60 -7.40
N PHE A 498 14.89 -23.45 -7.78
CA PHE A 498 15.88 -22.74 -6.93
C PHE A 498 15.29 -22.36 -5.56
N LEU A 499 14.08 -21.83 -5.52
CA LEU A 499 13.39 -21.48 -4.27
C LEU A 499 13.12 -22.72 -3.41
N ALA A 500 12.69 -23.83 -4.03
CA ALA A 500 12.47 -25.09 -3.32
C ALA A 500 13.77 -25.64 -2.71
N LEU A 501 14.86 -25.63 -3.48
CA LEU A 501 16.19 -26.02 -2.98
C LEU A 501 16.65 -25.12 -1.84
N MET A 502 16.51 -23.80 -1.95
CA MET A 502 16.85 -22.86 -0.88
C MET A 502 16.05 -23.12 0.40
N ARG A 503 14.79 -23.52 0.28
CA ARG A 503 13.96 -23.90 1.43
C ARG A 503 14.44 -25.19 2.08
N LEU A 504 14.78 -26.20 1.29
CA LEU A 504 15.33 -27.48 1.80
C LEU A 504 16.65 -27.27 2.52
N ILE A 505 17.56 -26.44 1.98
CA ILE A 505 18.84 -26.09 2.58
C ILE A 505 18.65 -25.20 3.83
N GLY A 506 17.67 -24.33 3.84
CA GLY A 506 17.38 -23.43 4.97
C GLY A 506 16.82 -24.11 6.21
N VAL A 507 16.20 -25.29 6.09
CA VAL A 507 15.65 -26.06 7.21
C VAL A 507 16.73 -26.58 8.16
N PRO A 508 17.85 -27.17 7.67
CA PRO A 508 18.94 -27.62 8.56
C PRO A 508 19.64 -26.47 9.28
N PHE A 509 19.76 -25.31 8.65
CA PHE A 509 20.38 -24.12 9.28
C PHE A 509 19.55 -23.54 10.43
N ARG A 510 18.24 -23.65 10.38
CA ARG A 510 17.35 -23.25 11.51
C ARG A 510 17.47 -24.22 12.68
N LEU A 511 17.54 -25.52 12.42
CA LEU A 511 17.76 -26.53 13.43
C LEU A 511 19.13 -26.39 14.12
N LEU A 512 20.19 -26.11 13.36
CA LEU A 512 21.53 -25.87 13.90
C LEU A 512 21.60 -24.56 14.73
N LYS A 513 20.86 -23.52 14.36
CA LYS A 513 20.79 -22.28 15.14
C LYS A 513 19.99 -22.43 16.42
N SER A 514 18.92 -23.21 16.41
CA SER A 514 18.15 -23.58 17.59
C SER A 514 19.00 -24.37 18.61
N VAL A 515 19.81 -25.32 18.15
CA VAL A 515 20.73 -26.10 19.00
C VAL A 515 21.86 -25.26 19.56
N ARG A 516 22.36 -24.23 18.85
CA ARG A 516 23.40 -23.31 19.36
C ARG A 516 22.88 -22.33 20.42
N ASN A 517 21.62 -21.89 20.33
CA ASN A 517 21.04 -20.98 21.32
C ASN A 517 20.63 -21.64 22.64
N VAL A 518 20.60 -22.98 22.69
CA VAL A 518 20.34 -23.74 23.93
C VAL A 518 21.62 -23.94 24.77
N ARG A 519 22.81 -23.57 24.28
CA ARG A 519 24.08 -23.88 24.96
C ARG A 519 24.83 -22.70 25.58
N ILE A 520 24.26 -21.54 25.79
CA ILE A 520 24.95 -20.48 26.55
C ILE A 520 23.95 -19.71 27.44
N THR A 521 23.61 -20.30 28.56
CA THR A 521 23.32 -19.55 29.78
C THR A 521 24.42 -19.92 30.80
N PRO A 522 25.38 -19.06 31.06
CA PRO A 522 26.23 -19.22 32.24
C PRO A 522 25.40 -18.86 33.46
N SER A 523 25.22 -19.83 34.35
CA SER A 523 24.74 -19.58 35.71
C SER A 523 25.63 -18.51 36.34
N ARG A 524 25.07 -17.34 36.66
CA ARG A 524 25.65 -16.46 37.67
C ARG A 524 25.20 -16.95 39.04
N MET A 525 26.01 -17.74 39.70
CA MET A 525 26.12 -17.71 41.15
C MET A 525 26.93 -16.46 41.54
N ARG A 526 26.39 -15.66 42.29
CA ARG A 526 26.68 -14.84 43.48
C ARG A 526 26.02 -13.51 43.41
#